data_d8484df0db4eac74142a21f02a86a1db
#
_entry.id   d8484df0db4eac74142a21f02a86a1db
#
_cell.length_a   1.000
_cell.length_b   1.000
_cell.length_c   1.000
_cell.angle_alpha   90.00
_cell.angle_beta   90.00
_cell.angle_gamma   90.00
#
_symmetry.space_group_name_H-M   'P 1'
#
loop_
_entity.id
_entity.type
_entity.pdbx_description
1 polymer ?
#
loop_
_entity_poly.entity_id
_entity_poly.type
_entity_poly.pdbx_seq_one_letter_code
_entity_poly.pdbx_strand_id
1 'polypeptide(L)'
;VLEQAVLRRGVPKRLYVDNGSVFRTHHLAVVCARLGITLIHARPYQPSGKGKQERFFRTVRMRFLSGIAAESLTSLAALNQAFWAWVEGEYHRAPHRGLDGECPQDRWAQRSGEVRTAPSGLTELFLFEQKRKVHKDRTVSLDGVMYEVGAELVGETVVLRYDPQRKGKPVQVWRGGKFVQEAKVVDAYATE
;
A
#
# COMPACT_ATOMS: atom_id res chain seq x y z
N VAL A 1 1.12 -0.13 -3.97
CA VAL A 1 2.56 -0.04 -4.29
C VAL A 1 3.41 -0.41 -3.07
N LEU A 2 3.31 0.31 -1.91
CA LEU A 2 4.15 0.03 -0.74
C LEU A 2 3.96 -1.41 -0.19
N GLU A 3 2.72 -1.89 -0.09
CA GLU A 3 2.42 -3.26 0.33
C GLU A 3 3.12 -4.29 -0.56
N GLN A 4 3.04 -4.13 -1.87
CA GLN A 4 3.70 -5.01 -2.83
C GLN A 4 5.24 -4.95 -2.72
N ALA A 5 5.78 -3.77 -2.46
CA ALA A 5 7.22 -3.63 -2.24
C ALA A 5 7.67 -4.36 -0.97
N VAL A 6 6.91 -4.24 0.12
CA VAL A 6 7.18 -4.93 1.39
C VAL A 6 7.09 -6.45 1.24
N LEU A 7 6.07 -6.95 0.53
CA LEU A 7 5.92 -8.39 0.26
C LEU A 7 7.11 -8.95 -0.54
N ARG A 8 7.62 -8.20 -1.51
CA ARG A 8 8.67 -8.68 -2.42
C ARG A 8 10.09 -8.49 -1.88
N ARG A 9 10.31 -7.42 -1.12
CA ARG A 9 11.66 -6.97 -0.74
C ARG A 9 11.83 -6.71 0.76
N GLY A 10 10.79 -6.98 1.56
CA GLY A 10 10.77 -6.77 3.00
C GLY A 10 10.53 -5.32 3.42
N VAL A 11 10.55 -5.10 4.73
CA VAL A 11 10.22 -3.81 5.36
C VAL A 11 11.45 -2.90 5.40
N PRO A 12 11.44 -1.75 4.71
CA PRO A 12 12.57 -0.82 4.75
C PRO A 12 12.67 -0.13 6.11
N LYS A 13 13.89 0.28 6.50
CA LYS A 13 14.08 1.12 7.70
C LYS A 13 13.54 2.53 7.50
N ARG A 14 13.67 3.05 6.28
CA ARG A 14 13.29 4.43 5.91
C ARG A 14 12.60 4.44 4.56
N LEU A 15 11.55 5.25 4.44
CA LEU A 15 10.86 5.53 3.19
C LEU A 15 11.02 7.02 2.90
N TYR A 16 11.72 7.35 1.81
CA TYR A 16 11.90 8.71 1.36
C TYR A 16 10.92 9.01 0.24
N VAL A 17 10.09 10.03 0.43
CA VAL A 17 9.03 10.43 -0.49
C VAL A 17 9.10 11.92 -0.81
N ASP A 18 8.44 12.33 -1.88
CA ASP A 18 8.28 13.75 -2.16
C ASP A 18 7.11 14.37 -1.34
N ASN A 19 6.88 15.67 -1.57
CA ASN A 19 5.80 16.41 -0.92
C ASN A 19 4.46 16.32 -1.67
N GLY A 20 4.32 15.38 -2.59
CA GLY A 20 3.03 15.13 -3.27
C GLY A 20 1.93 14.82 -2.26
N SER A 21 0.70 15.25 -2.55
CA SER A 21 -0.45 15.09 -1.66
C SER A 21 -0.68 13.64 -1.24
N VAL A 22 -0.44 12.69 -2.14
CA VAL A 22 -0.57 11.25 -1.90
C VAL A 22 0.36 10.76 -0.79
N PHE A 23 1.56 11.36 -0.64
CA PHE A 23 2.54 10.98 0.38
C PHE A 23 2.39 11.74 1.70
N ARG A 24 1.52 12.74 1.74
CA ARG A 24 1.21 13.52 2.95
C ARG A 24 -0.07 13.05 3.64
N THR A 25 -0.61 11.91 3.25
CA THR A 25 -1.82 11.36 3.85
C THR A 25 -1.55 10.80 5.23
N HIS A 26 -2.50 11.00 6.14
CA HIS A 26 -2.47 10.38 7.47
C HIS A 26 -2.35 8.86 7.38
N HIS A 27 -3.03 8.25 6.42
CA HIS A 27 -2.98 6.81 6.19
C HIS A 27 -1.57 6.28 5.95
N LEU A 28 -0.78 6.92 5.07
CA LEU A 28 0.60 6.50 4.83
C LEU A 28 1.45 6.61 6.10
N ALA A 29 1.29 7.68 6.87
CA ALA A 29 1.99 7.86 8.13
C ALA A 29 1.66 6.76 9.15
N VAL A 30 0.38 6.38 9.26
CA VAL A 30 -0.08 5.27 10.13
C VAL A 30 0.51 3.94 9.69
N VAL A 31 0.46 3.63 8.39
CA VAL A 31 1.06 2.39 7.85
C VAL A 31 2.55 2.34 8.12
N CYS A 32 3.28 3.43 7.88
CA CYS A 32 4.71 3.50 8.17
C CYS A 32 5.00 3.29 9.67
N ALA A 33 4.22 3.92 10.56
CA ALA A 33 4.36 3.75 12.00
C ALA A 33 4.13 2.29 12.43
N ARG A 34 3.08 1.64 11.92
CA ARG A 34 2.77 0.22 12.18
C ARG A 34 3.88 -0.72 11.72
N LEU A 35 4.53 -0.41 10.60
CA LEU A 35 5.63 -1.18 10.06
C LEU A 35 7.00 -0.79 10.66
N GLY A 36 7.06 0.22 11.53
CA GLY A 36 8.31 0.75 12.06
C GLY A 36 9.21 1.33 10.97
N ILE A 37 8.61 1.97 9.97
CA ILE A 37 9.28 2.67 8.87
C ILE A 37 9.37 4.16 9.21
N THR A 38 10.58 4.73 9.17
CA THR A 38 10.74 6.17 9.27
C THR A 38 10.35 6.83 7.95
N LEU A 39 9.23 7.55 7.93
CA LEU A 39 8.78 8.31 6.76
C LEU A 39 9.53 9.64 6.69
N ILE A 40 10.21 9.90 5.58
CA ILE A 40 11.01 11.10 5.35
C ILE A 40 10.47 11.82 4.11
N HIS A 41 10.04 13.06 4.28
CA HIS A 41 9.64 13.92 3.17
C HIS A 41 10.83 14.71 2.63
N ALA A 42 10.93 14.80 1.31
CA ALA A 42 11.94 15.60 0.64
C ALA A 42 11.84 17.08 1.08
N ARG A 43 12.97 17.73 1.30
CA ARG A 43 12.97 19.17 1.54
C ARG A 43 12.53 19.90 0.27
N PRO A 44 11.67 20.92 0.36
CA PRO A 44 11.32 21.75 -0.79
C PRO A 44 12.59 22.29 -1.46
N TYR A 45 12.58 22.33 -2.77
CA TYR A 45 13.68 22.89 -3.60
C TYR A 45 15.05 22.20 -3.47
N GLN A 46 15.13 20.96 -2.93
CA GLN A 46 16.36 20.18 -2.89
C GLN A 46 16.22 18.92 -3.78
N PRO A 47 16.56 18.99 -5.09
CA PRO A 47 16.38 17.88 -6.03
C PRO A 47 17.36 16.72 -5.81
N SER A 48 18.44 16.92 -5.08
CA SER A 48 19.52 15.92 -4.91
C SER A 48 19.08 14.56 -4.37
N GLY A 49 17.97 14.50 -3.59
CA GLY A 49 17.43 13.25 -3.04
C GLY A 49 16.73 12.35 -4.06
N LYS A 50 16.38 12.85 -5.24
CA LYS A 50 15.57 12.13 -6.25
C LYS A 50 16.37 11.61 -7.45
N GLY A 51 17.64 11.93 -7.56
CA GLY A 51 18.45 11.60 -8.74
C GLY A 51 18.47 10.11 -9.10
N LYS A 52 18.37 9.21 -8.10
CA LYS A 52 18.28 7.76 -8.36
C LYS A 52 16.92 7.37 -8.97
N GLN A 53 15.83 7.97 -8.50
CA GLN A 53 14.48 7.72 -9.02
C GLN A 53 14.32 8.29 -10.42
N GLU A 54 14.83 9.50 -10.67
CA GLU A 54 14.81 10.13 -11.99
C GLU A 54 15.60 9.31 -13.01
N ARG A 55 16.77 8.82 -12.61
CA ARG A 55 17.58 7.92 -13.45
C ARG A 55 16.84 6.60 -13.73
N PHE A 56 16.18 6.03 -12.74
CA PHE A 56 15.36 4.83 -12.95
C PHE A 56 14.24 5.08 -13.95
N PHE A 57 13.47 6.15 -13.79
CA PHE A 57 12.41 6.51 -14.76
C PHE A 57 12.94 6.77 -16.16
N ARG A 58 14.13 7.38 -16.29
CA ARG A 58 14.79 7.52 -17.59
C ARG A 58 15.11 6.14 -18.19
N THR A 59 15.63 5.22 -17.39
CA THR A 59 15.94 3.85 -17.83
C THR A 59 14.68 3.12 -18.27
N VAL A 60 13.57 3.22 -17.50
CA VAL A 60 12.27 2.65 -17.88
C VAL A 60 11.80 3.19 -19.23
N ARG A 61 11.85 4.51 -19.44
CA ARG A 61 11.47 5.11 -20.73
C ARG A 61 12.30 4.62 -21.88
N MET A 62 13.63 4.57 -21.69
CA MET A 62 14.58 4.26 -22.78
C MET A 62 14.72 2.77 -23.07
N ARG A 63 14.48 1.88 -22.11
CA ARG A 63 14.76 0.45 -22.28
C ARG A 63 13.50 -0.40 -22.24
N PHE A 64 12.47 0.01 -21.51
CA PHE A 64 11.21 -0.72 -21.42
C PHE A 64 10.16 -0.15 -22.39
N LEU A 65 9.80 1.13 -22.23
CA LEU A 65 8.71 1.71 -23.02
C LEU A 65 9.05 1.86 -24.51
N SER A 66 10.32 2.11 -24.86
CA SER A 66 10.75 2.18 -26.27
C SER A 66 10.84 0.81 -26.96
N GLY A 67 10.94 -0.26 -26.18
CA GLY A 67 11.08 -1.62 -26.73
C GLY A 67 9.78 -2.42 -26.72
N ILE A 68 8.70 -1.89 -26.11
CA ILE A 68 7.42 -2.60 -26.04
C ILE A 68 6.52 -2.22 -27.22
N ALA A 69 5.99 -3.23 -27.91
CA ALA A 69 5.04 -2.99 -28.98
C ALA A 69 3.70 -2.48 -28.40
N ALA A 70 3.22 -1.32 -28.89
CA ALA A 70 1.99 -0.69 -28.40
C ALA A 70 0.78 -1.64 -28.52
N GLU A 71 0.76 -2.46 -29.54
CA GLU A 71 -0.30 -3.44 -29.82
C GLU A 71 -0.39 -4.56 -28.76
N SER A 72 0.71 -4.82 -28.04
CA SER A 72 0.74 -5.81 -26.95
C SER A 72 0.14 -5.29 -25.65
N LEU A 73 -0.08 -3.98 -25.53
CA LEU A 73 -0.56 -3.30 -24.33
C LEU A 73 -2.09 -3.11 -24.37
N THR A 74 -2.83 -4.19 -24.25
CA THR A 74 -4.31 -4.18 -24.32
C THR A 74 -4.99 -3.65 -23.05
N SER A 75 -4.27 -3.57 -21.93
CA SER A 75 -4.80 -3.12 -20.64
C SER A 75 -3.70 -2.67 -19.69
N LEU A 76 -4.06 -1.94 -18.64
CA LEU A 76 -3.14 -1.61 -17.56
C LEU A 76 -2.56 -2.87 -16.87
N ALA A 77 -3.34 -3.93 -16.79
CA ALA A 77 -2.87 -5.21 -16.24
C ALA A 77 -1.78 -5.83 -17.12
N ALA A 78 -1.95 -5.82 -18.45
CA ALA A 78 -0.93 -6.28 -19.40
C ALA A 78 0.35 -5.45 -19.32
N LEU A 79 0.22 -4.11 -19.23
CA LEU A 79 1.38 -3.23 -19.03
C LEU A 79 2.11 -3.54 -17.73
N ASN A 80 1.41 -3.70 -16.62
CA ASN A 80 2.01 -4.04 -15.33
C ASN A 80 2.71 -5.40 -15.36
N GLN A 81 2.11 -6.40 -16.01
CA GLN A 81 2.72 -7.71 -16.16
C GLN A 81 4.02 -7.64 -16.97
N ALA A 82 4.00 -6.96 -18.12
CA ALA A 82 5.19 -6.75 -18.95
C ALA A 82 6.28 -5.97 -18.21
N PHE A 83 5.89 -4.93 -17.48
CA PHE A 83 6.82 -4.14 -16.68
C PHE A 83 7.50 -4.97 -15.59
N TRP A 84 6.75 -5.80 -14.85
CA TRP A 84 7.32 -6.68 -13.84
C TRP A 84 8.23 -7.75 -14.45
N ALA A 85 7.86 -8.32 -15.59
CA ALA A 85 8.72 -9.27 -16.29
C ALA A 85 10.04 -8.64 -16.70
N TRP A 86 10.01 -7.41 -17.22
CA TRP A 86 11.21 -6.65 -17.57
C TRP A 86 12.05 -6.29 -16.33
N VAL A 87 11.43 -5.83 -15.24
CA VAL A 87 12.15 -5.46 -14.00
C VAL A 87 12.87 -6.67 -13.41
N GLU A 88 12.19 -7.81 -13.26
CA GLU A 88 12.77 -9.00 -12.62
C GLU A 88 13.68 -9.79 -13.58
N GLY A 89 13.34 -9.84 -14.87
CA GLY A 89 14.08 -10.61 -15.86
C GLY A 89 15.32 -9.90 -16.43
N GLU A 90 15.23 -8.58 -16.63
CA GLU A 90 16.28 -7.82 -17.29
C GLU A 90 16.94 -6.78 -16.37
N TYR A 91 16.13 -5.85 -15.80
CA TYR A 91 16.69 -4.72 -15.05
C TYR A 91 17.47 -5.16 -13.81
N HIS A 92 16.91 -6.05 -13.02
CA HIS A 92 17.56 -6.53 -11.79
C HIS A 92 18.76 -7.44 -12.04
N ARG A 93 18.89 -8.00 -13.24
CA ARG A 93 19.99 -8.91 -13.64
C ARG A 93 21.05 -8.24 -14.49
N ALA A 94 20.82 -7.01 -14.95
CA ALA A 94 21.79 -6.29 -15.74
C ALA A 94 22.87 -5.65 -14.86
N PRO A 95 24.13 -5.60 -15.31
CA PRO A 95 25.20 -4.89 -14.62
C PRO A 95 24.87 -3.41 -14.47
N HIS A 96 25.13 -2.84 -13.29
CA HIS A 96 24.86 -1.45 -12.97
C HIS A 96 26.16 -0.68 -12.67
N ARG A 97 26.42 0.38 -13.41
CA ARG A 97 27.60 1.23 -13.17
C ARG A 97 27.65 1.78 -11.74
N GLY A 98 26.51 2.13 -11.15
CA GLY A 98 26.43 2.64 -9.77
C GLY A 98 26.56 1.55 -8.69
N LEU A 99 26.76 0.30 -9.09
CA LEU A 99 27.00 -0.85 -8.22
C LEU A 99 28.34 -1.54 -8.60
N ASP A 100 29.27 -0.78 -9.18
CA ASP A 100 30.60 -1.28 -9.60
C ASP A 100 30.54 -2.49 -10.54
N GLY A 101 29.50 -2.53 -11.39
CA GLY A 101 29.26 -3.62 -12.33
C GLY A 101 28.45 -4.78 -11.79
N GLU A 102 28.12 -4.80 -10.50
CA GLU A 102 27.19 -5.81 -9.97
C GLU A 102 25.77 -5.57 -10.46
N CYS A 103 24.97 -6.61 -10.51
CA CYS A 103 23.54 -6.47 -10.75
C CYS A 103 22.76 -6.16 -9.46
N PRO A 104 21.62 -5.45 -9.54
CA PRO A 104 20.81 -5.14 -8.37
C PRO A 104 20.37 -6.36 -7.57
N GLN A 105 20.08 -7.48 -8.24
CA GLN A 105 19.66 -8.71 -7.60
C GLN A 105 20.77 -9.31 -6.70
N ASP A 106 21.99 -9.36 -7.19
CA ASP A 106 23.10 -9.92 -6.43
C ASP A 106 23.46 -9.04 -5.22
N ARG A 107 23.50 -7.71 -5.43
CA ARG A 107 23.71 -6.75 -4.36
C ARG A 107 22.64 -6.85 -3.28
N TRP A 108 21.37 -7.06 -3.66
CA TRP A 108 20.28 -7.26 -2.71
C TRP A 108 20.42 -8.59 -1.98
N ALA A 109 20.74 -9.69 -2.68
CA ALA A 109 20.89 -11.02 -2.11
C ALA A 109 22.00 -11.04 -1.04
N GLN A 110 23.14 -10.40 -1.32
CA GLN A 110 24.27 -10.30 -0.36
C GLN A 110 23.88 -9.60 0.94
N ARG A 111 22.88 -8.69 0.90
CA ARG A 111 22.42 -7.93 2.07
C ARG A 111 21.02 -8.33 2.56
N SER A 112 20.50 -9.44 2.08
CA SER A 112 19.14 -9.90 2.44
C SER A 112 18.97 -10.14 3.95
N GLY A 113 20.02 -10.54 4.65
CA GLY A 113 20.01 -10.70 6.11
C GLY A 113 19.81 -9.40 6.92
N GLU A 114 20.02 -8.22 6.29
CA GLU A 114 19.78 -6.93 6.91
C GLU A 114 18.31 -6.46 6.76
N VAL A 115 17.53 -7.17 5.93
CA VAL A 115 16.17 -6.80 5.57
C VAL A 115 15.18 -7.42 6.55
N ARG A 116 14.31 -6.62 7.13
CA ARG A 116 13.20 -7.11 7.95
C ARG A 116 12.17 -7.80 7.06
N THR A 117 11.77 -9.00 7.42
CA THR A 117 10.72 -9.73 6.70
C THR A 117 9.36 -9.04 6.86
N ALA A 118 8.48 -9.22 5.87
CA ALA A 118 7.10 -8.79 5.98
C ALA A 118 6.41 -9.51 7.15
N PRO A 119 5.68 -8.80 8.02
CA PRO A 119 4.96 -9.45 9.11
C PRO A 119 3.80 -10.30 8.59
N SER A 120 3.41 -11.31 9.35
CA SER A 120 2.12 -12.00 9.13
C SER A 120 0.97 -10.99 9.27
N GLY A 121 -0.07 -11.12 8.46
CA GLY A 121 -1.19 -10.16 8.46
C GLY A 121 -0.83 -8.79 7.88
N LEU A 122 0.18 -8.70 7.01
CA LEU A 122 0.62 -7.44 6.41
C LEU A 122 -0.55 -6.62 5.83
N THR A 123 -1.48 -7.25 5.11
CA THR A 123 -2.62 -6.58 4.48
C THR A 123 -3.49 -5.83 5.49
N GLU A 124 -3.64 -6.37 6.70
CA GLU A 124 -4.41 -5.70 7.77
C GLU A 124 -3.77 -4.39 8.22
N LEU A 125 -2.44 -4.28 8.15
CA LEU A 125 -1.72 -3.05 8.48
C LEU A 125 -1.97 -1.93 7.49
N PHE A 126 -2.44 -2.25 6.29
CA PHE A 126 -2.79 -1.32 5.21
C PHE A 126 -4.27 -0.94 5.19
N LEU A 127 -5.10 -1.50 6.07
CA LEU A 127 -6.49 -1.08 6.18
C LEU A 127 -6.61 0.38 6.61
N PHE A 128 -7.55 1.08 5.99
CA PHE A 128 -7.94 2.43 6.37
C PHE A 128 -8.70 2.40 7.68
N GLU A 129 -8.62 3.49 8.43
CA GLU A 129 -9.36 3.65 9.69
C GLU A 129 -10.27 4.85 9.63
N GLN A 130 -11.49 4.66 10.10
CA GLN A 130 -12.45 5.75 10.24
C GLN A 130 -13.23 5.61 11.54
N LYS A 131 -13.26 6.67 12.37
CA LYS A 131 -14.06 6.71 13.58
C LYS A 131 -15.51 6.99 13.21
N ARG A 132 -16.43 6.22 13.78
CA ARG A 132 -17.86 6.40 13.60
C ARG A 132 -18.59 6.18 14.92
N LYS A 133 -19.68 6.95 15.13
CA LYS A 133 -20.61 6.71 16.20
C LYS A 133 -21.68 5.73 15.72
N VAL A 134 -21.96 4.73 16.53
CA VAL A 134 -23.02 3.75 16.24
C VAL A 134 -24.38 4.37 16.48
N HIS A 135 -25.25 4.26 15.51
CA HIS A 135 -26.64 4.76 15.58
C HIS A 135 -27.50 3.89 16.50
N LYS A 136 -28.68 4.43 16.89
CA LYS A 136 -29.65 3.71 17.76
C LYS A 136 -30.22 2.46 17.13
N ASP A 137 -30.28 2.40 15.83
CA ASP A 137 -30.72 1.28 14.99
C ASP A 137 -29.62 0.23 14.75
N ARG A 138 -28.54 0.28 15.53
CA ARG A 138 -27.39 -0.63 15.42
C ARG A 138 -26.64 -0.54 14.10
N THR A 139 -26.63 0.62 13.47
CA THR A 139 -25.91 0.80 12.21
C THR A 139 -24.76 1.80 12.32
N VAL A 140 -23.80 1.67 11.41
CA VAL A 140 -22.74 2.66 11.16
C VAL A 140 -22.66 2.94 9.65
N SER A 141 -22.45 4.19 9.29
CA SER A 141 -22.26 4.58 7.90
C SER A 141 -20.77 4.66 7.55
N LEU A 142 -20.39 4.08 6.41
CA LEU A 142 -19.06 4.18 5.83
C LEU A 142 -19.17 4.36 4.31
N ASP A 143 -18.68 5.50 3.80
CA ASP A 143 -18.68 5.85 2.37
C ASP A 143 -20.06 5.69 1.68
N GLY A 144 -21.14 6.05 2.42
CA GLY A 144 -22.52 5.97 1.93
C GLY A 144 -23.12 4.57 1.98
N VAL A 145 -22.44 3.60 2.59
CA VAL A 145 -22.95 2.25 2.85
C VAL A 145 -23.26 2.11 4.34
N MET A 146 -24.40 1.52 4.67
CA MET A 146 -24.82 1.21 6.05
C MET A 146 -24.37 -0.21 6.42
N TYR A 147 -23.80 -0.33 7.59
CA TYR A 147 -23.31 -1.61 8.14
C TYR A 147 -23.98 -1.88 9.48
N GLU A 148 -24.41 -3.11 9.69
CA GLU A 148 -24.99 -3.56 10.95
C GLU A 148 -23.89 -3.96 11.95
N VAL A 149 -24.09 -3.56 13.22
CA VAL A 149 -23.19 -3.87 14.34
C VAL A 149 -23.98 -4.39 15.55
N GLY A 150 -23.29 -4.97 16.52
CA GLY A 150 -23.89 -5.48 17.73
C GLY A 150 -24.60 -4.41 18.55
N ALA A 151 -25.69 -4.82 19.24
CA ALA A 151 -26.49 -3.92 20.08
C ALA A 151 -25.66 -3.29 21.23
N GLU A 152 -24.63 -3.98 21.70
CA GLU A 152 -23.71 -3.54 22.76
C GLU A 152 -22.84 -2.36 22.36
N LEU A 153 -22.82 -2.00 21.08
CA LEU A 153 -22.07 -0.89 20.54
C LEU A 153 -22.91 0.37 20.32
N VAL A 154 -24.22 0.30 20.55
CA VAL A 154 -25.14 1.44 20.33
C VAL A 154 -24.70 2.66 21.14
N GLY A 155 -24.56 3.79 20.47
CA GLY A 155 -24.12 5.06 21.07
C GLY A 155 -22.61 5.18 21.27
N GLU A 156 -21.87 4.10 21.15
CA GLU A 156 -20.41 4.07 21.27
C GLU A 156 -19.72 4.66 20.02
N THR A 157 -18.47 5.10 20.21
CA THR A 157 -17.61 5.46 19.11
C THR A 157 -16.66 4.30 18.81
N VAL A 158 -16.76 3.77 17.60
CA VAL A 158 -15.95 2.67 17.10
C VAL A 158 -14.98 3.13 16.00
N VAL A 159 -13.95 2.34 15.77
CA VAL A 159 -13.03 2.50 14.63
C VAL A 159 -13.37 1.41 13.63
N LEU A 160 -13.74 1.82 12.43
CA LEU A 160 -13.92 0.91 11.30
C LEU A 160 -12.58 0.76 10.56
N ARG A 161 -12.14 -0.49 10.36
CA ARG A 161 -10.98 -0.81 9.51
C ARG A 161 -11.46 -1.46 8.23
N TYR A 162 -11.06 -0.92 7.09
CA TYR A 162 -11.60 -1.32 5.80
C TYR A 162 -10.61 -1.09 4.64
N ASP A 163 -10.84 -1.81 3.56
CA ASP A 163 -10.17 -1.58 2.28
C ASP A 163 -11.12 -0.75 1.38
N PRO A 164 -10.76 0.49 1.02
CA PRO A 164 -11.62 1.34 0.20
C PRO A 164 -11.88 0.78 -1.21
N GLN A 165 -11.06 -0.16 -1.69
CA GLN A 165 -11.28 -0.85 -2.96
C GLN A 165 -12.34 -1.95 -2.87
N ARG A 166 -12.75 -2.31 -1.66
CA ARG A 166 -13.73 -3.36 -1.37
C ARG A 166 -15.03 -2.80 -0.81
N LYS A 167 -15.58 -1.77 -1.46
CA LYS A 167 -16.87 -1.18 -1.06
C LYS A 167 -17.96 -2.24 -0.99
N GLY A 168 -18.76 -2.21 0.09
CA GLY A 168 -19.82 -3.17 0.32
C GLY A 168 -19.37 -4.55 0.82
N LYS A 169 -18.10 -4.75 1.13
CA LYS A 169 -17.62 -5.95 1.83
C LYS A 169 -17.64 -5.74 3.34
N PRO A 170 -17.61 -6.82 4.14
CA PRO A 170 -17.51 -6.71 5.60
C PRO A 170 -16.36 -5.82 6.04
N VAL A 171 -16.59 -5.02 7.08
CA VAL A 171 -15.59 -4.14 7.67
C VAL A 171 -15.32 -4.55 9.11
N GLN A 172 -14.08 -4.40 9.55
CA GLN A 172 -13.70 -4.70 10.93
C GLN A 172 -14.13 -3.56 11.85
N VAL A 173 -14.75 -3.91 12.97
CA VAL A 173 -15.17 -2.97 14.02
C VAL A 173 -14.24 -3.13 15.22
N TRP A 174 -13.62 -2.02 15.62
CA TRP A 174 -12.69 -1.95 16.73
C TRP A 174 -13.15 -0.96 17.78
N ARG A 175 -13.02 -1.31 19.06
CA ARG A 175 -13.31 -0.46 20.20
C ARG A 175 -12.17 -0.50 21.21
N GLY A 176 -11.67 0.68 21.63
CA GLY A 176 -10.56 0.75 22.58
C GLY A 176 -9.28 0.03 22.11
N GLY A 177 -9.01 -0.01 20.81
CA GLY A 177 -7.84 -0.70 20.22
C GLY A 177 -7.99 -2.21 20.11
N LYS A 178 -9.17 -2.79 20.43
CA LYS A 178 -9.42 -4.22 20.32
C LYS A 178 -10.45 -4.49 19.23
N PHE A 179 -10.20 -5.56 18.47
CA PHE A 179 -11.18 -6.09 17.52
C PHE A 179 -12.41 -6.59 18.26
N VAL A 180 -13.60 -6.21 17.78
CA VAL A 180 -14.89 -6.61 18.37
C VAL A 180 -15.60 -7.59 17.45
N GLN A 181 -15.81 -7.19 16.19
CA GLN A 181 -16.57 -7.98 15.22
C GLN A 181 -16.27 -7.53 13.78
N GLU A 182 -16.78 -8.29 12.82
CA GLU A 182 -17.01 -7.82 11.46
C GLU A 182 -18.44 -7.28 11.34
N ALA A 183 -18.60 -6.11 10.72
CA ALA A 183 -19.90 -5.55 10.36
C ALA A 183 -20.20 -5.88 8.90
N LYS A 184 -21.43 -6.32 8.64
CA LYS A 184 -21.95 -6.65 7.31
C LYS A 184 -22.78 -5.50 6.78
N VAL A 185 -22.87 -5.39 5.47
CA VAL A 185 -23.76 -4.42 4.82
C VAL A 185 -25.20 -4.73 5.25
N VAL A 186 -25.96 -3.71 5.61
CA VAL A 186 -27.40 -3.84 5.87
C VAL A 186 -28.07 -4.23 4.54
N ASP A 187 -28.71 -5.38 4.52
CA ASP A 187 -29.55 -5.77 3.39
C ASP A 187 -30.93 -5.13 3.58
N ALA A 188 -31.21 -4.09 2.79
CA ALA A 188 -32.47 -3.35 2.85
C ALA A 188 -33.71 -4.20 2.46
N TYR A 189 -33.49 -5.42 1.98
CA TYR A 189 -34.54 -6.34 1.53
C TYR A 189 -34.72 -7.58 2.41
N ALA A 190 -33.93 -7.76 3.45
CA ALA A 190 -34.15 -8.80 4.43
C ALA A 190 -35.22 -8.32 5.42
N THR A 191 -36.46 -8.28 4.97
CA THR A 191 -37.63 -8.13 5.85
C THR A 191 -38.31 -9.50 5.94
N GLU A 192 -38.09 -10.21 7.01
CA GLU A 192 -39.04 -11.11 7.64
C GLU A 192 -39.02 -10.86 9.15
#